data_2ef55003b9c549723fd7b0da75a1cf99
#
_entry.id   2ef55003b9c549723fd7b0da75a1cf99
#
_cell.length_a   1.000
_cell.length_b   1.000
_cell.length_c   1.000
_cell.angle_alpha   90.00
_cell.angle_beta   90.00
_cell.angle_gamma   90.00
#
_symmetry.space_group_name_H-M   'P 1'
#
loop_
_entity.id
_entity.type
_entity.pdbx_description
1 polymer ?
#
loop_
_entity_poly.entity_id
_entity_poly.type
_entity_poly.pdbx_seq_one_letter_code
_entity_poly.pdbx_strand_id
1 'polypeptide(L)'
;MKKFFIKICKLLGYEILDQNNFSSPTLGKELNEELSILNEKSIILPLGEVKITKKVNSLLIVLRMNTNIEIWDQNRKRLFEYPKIEYTKRSLNSLIRSINFLKNKYPTINVKTIIVDDNSSIENLKKIKKVIVSNDIEIINLDYSKYREKISEQKNKETFANLASLLQSFEIGKNTGEDLIYFIEDDYLHFEPMLEEMVASYERIASQINKDIFMCPSDYPY
;
A
#
# COMPACT_ATOMS: atom_id res chain seq x y z
N MET A 1 -25.74 20.94 -27.78
CA MET A 1 -25.77 19.46 -27.68
C MET A 1 -24.78 18.88 -26.66
N LYS A 2 -23.48 19.18 -26.71
CA LYS A 2 -22.46 18.62 -25.75
C LYS A 2 -22.84 18.86 -24.29
N LYS A 3 -23.22 20.08 -23.88
CA LYS A 3 -23.62 20.43 -22.51
C LYS A 3 -24.87 19.69 -22.03
N PHE A 4 -25.81 19.41 -22.91
CA PHE A 4 -27.05 18.68 -22.60
C PHE A 4 -26.76 17.20 -22.39
N PHE A 5 -25.92 16.60 -23.21
CA PHE A 5 -25.46 15.22 -23.09
C PHE A 5 -24.70 14.98 -21.77
N ILE A 6 -23.78 15.90 -21.42
CA ILE A 6 -23.06 15.85 -20.15
C ILE A 6 -24.02 15.88 -18.95
N LYS A 7 -25.08 16.72 -19.01
CA LYS A 7 -26.10 16.76 -17.95
C LYS A 7 -26.86 15.43 -17.81
N ILE A 8 -27.22 14.81 -18.93
CA ILE A 8 -27.92 13.52 -18.92
C ILE A 8 -27.03 12.42 -18.33
N CYS A 9 -25.76 12.33 -18.75
CA CYS A 9 -24.83 11.34 -18.22
C CYS A 9 -24.65 11.51 -16.69
N LYS A 10 -24.47 12.75 -16.24
CA LYS A 10 -24.36 13.06 -14.80
C LYS A 10 -25.61 12.67 -14.01
N LEU A 11 -26.80 12.88 -14.58
CA LEU A 11 -28.08 12.53 -13.96
C LEU A 11 -28.27 11.00 -13.88
N LEU A 12 -27.69 10.26 -14.82
CA LEU A 12 -27.70 8.80 -14.88
C LEU A 12 -26.56 8.14 -14.08
N GLY A 13 -25.69 8.95 -13.44
CA GLY A 13 -24.56 8.43 -12.67
C GLY A 13 -23.37 7.99 -13.51
N TYR A 14 -23.27 8.41 -14.78
CA TYR A 14 -22.14 8.12 -15.64
C TYR A 14 -21.15 9.27 -15.68
N GLU A 15 -19.88 8.91 -15.67
CA GLU A 15 -18.77 9.83 -15.84
C GLU A 15 -18.27 9.81 -17.29
N ILE A 16 -18.00 10.97 -17.84
CA ILE A 16 -17.39 11.12 -19.17
C ILE A 16 -15.96 11.60 -18.98
N LEU A 17 -14.99 10.85 -19.51
CA LEU A 17 -13.58 11.21 -19.51
C LEU A 17 -13.19 11.80 -20.87
N ASP A 18 -12.50 12.92 -20.86
CA ASP A 18 -11.83 13.46 -22.05
C ASP A 18 -10.45 12.81 -22.19
N GLN A 19 -10.34 11.83 -23.08
CA GLN A 19 -9.11 11.08 -23.29
C GLN A 19 -7.92 11.93 -23.77
N ASN A 20 -8.19 13.06 -24.41
CA ASN A 20 -7.13 13.95 -24.88
C ASN A 20 -6.60 14.88 -23.79
N ASN A 21 -7.38 15.11 -22.75
CA ASN A 21 -7.08 16.09 -21.72
C ASN A 21 -7.12 15.48 -20.30
N PHE A 22 -7.46 14.23 -20.20
CA PHE A 22 -7.65 13.50 -18.93
C PHE A 22 -8.55 14.29 -17.96
N SER A 23 -9.52 14.99 -18.46
CA SER A 23 -10.50 15.71 -17.66
C SER A 23 -11.84 14.99 -17.66
N SER A 24 -12.57 15.09 -16.57
CA SER A 24 -13.91 14.55 -16.48
C SER A 24 -14.96 15.68 -16.51
N PRO A 25 -15.52 15.97 -17.69
CA PRO A 25 -16.53 17.02 -17.82
C PRO A 25 -17.84 16.71 -17.10
N THR A 26 -18.07 15.46 -16.68
CA THR A 26 -19.25 15.06 -15.90
C THR A 26 -19.11 15.32 -14.41
N LEU A 27 -17.92 15.32 -13.86
CA LEU A 27 -17.67 15.66 -12.46
C LEU A 27 -17.96 17.13 -12.15
N GLY A 28 -18.12 17.97 -13.18
CA GLY A 28 -18.37 19.38 -12.98
C GLY A 28 -17.16 20.06 -12.37
N LYS A 29 -17.36 21.20 -11.79
CA LYS A 29 -16.30 21.96 -11.15
C LYS A 29 -15.59 21.11 -10.11
N GLU A 30 -14.27 21.05 -10.24
CA GLU A 30 -13.33 20.66 -9.19
C GLU A 30 -13.85 19.56 -8.28
N LEU A 31 -13.23 18.39 -8.35
CA LEU A 31 -13.41 17.42 -7.28
C LEU A 31 -13.13 18.17 -5.98
N ASN A 32 -14.17 18.42 -5.20
CA ASN A 32 -14.01 19.09 -3.94
C ASN A 32 -13.08 18.29 -3.04
N GLU A 33 -11.98 18.78 -2.79
CA GLU A 33 -11.28 19.17 -1.59
C GLU A 33 -11.12 18.13 -0.49
N GLU A 34 -11.93 17.10 -0.35
CA GLU A 34 -11.98 16.33 0.88
C GLU A 34 -11.31 14.96 0.79
N LEU A 35 -10.68 14.62 -0.34
CA LEU A 35 -10.25 13.23 -0.52
C LEU A 35 -8.88 12.89 0.09
N SER A 36 -7.97 13.84 0.25
CA SER A 36 -6.63 13.49 0.74
C SER A 36 -6.00 14.50 1.69
N ILE A 37 -6.23 15.79 1.48
CA ILE A 37 -5.66 16.85 2.32
C ILE A 37 -6.75 17.89 2.58
N LEU A 38 -6.98 18.20 3.84
CA LEU A 38 -7.94 19.21 4.25
C LEU A 38 -7.57 20.56 3.59
N ASN A 39 -8.53 21.16 2.88
CA ASN A 39 -8.38 22.43 2.15
C ASN A 39 -7.51 22.39 0.88
N GLU A 40 -7.14 21.23 0.34
CA GLU A 40 -6.50 21.15 -0.97
C GLU A 40 -7.48 20.67 -2.05
N LYS A 41 -7.37 21.25 -3.23
CA LYS A 41 -8.21 20.90 -4.38
C LYS A 41 -7.73 19.62 -5.04
N SER A 42 -8.64 18.74 -5.40
CA SER A 42 -8.33 17.66 -6.31
C SER A 42 -7.98 18.21 -7.68
N ILE A 43 -6.90 17.72 -8.26
CA ILE A 43 -6.43 18.12 -9.58
C ILE A 43 -6.38 16.93 -10.53
N ILE A 44 -6.73 17.16 -11.79
CA ILE A 44 -6.53 16.19 -12.85
C ILE A 44 -5.26 16.58 -13.60
N LEU A 45 -4.27 15.66 -13.57
CA LEU A 45 -2.99 15.90 -14.23
C LEU A 45 -3.04 15.48 -15.69
N PRO A 46 -2.53 16.31 -16.62
CA PRO A 46 -2.48 15.93 -18.04
C PRO A 46 -1.50 14.77 -18.25
N LEU A 47 -1.83 13.90 -19.20
CA LEU A 47 -0.86 12.96 -19.76
C LEU A 47 0.09 13.73 -20.66
N GLY A 48 1.37 13.54 -20.49
CA GLY A 48 2.41 14.21 -21.28
C GLY A 48 3.78 13.89 -20.73
N GLU A 49 4.82 14.38 -21.34
CA GLU A 49 6.17 14.28 -20.81
C GLU A 49 6.30 15.14 -19.54
N VAL A 50 6.91 14.56 -18.52
CA VAL A 50 7.17 15.20 -17.23
C VAL A 50 8.65 15.11 -16.94
N LYS A 51 9.27 16.25 -16.61
CA LYS A 51 10.63 16.26 -16.08
C LYS A 51 10.60 15.73 -14.65
N ILE A 52 11.19 14.55 -14.43
CA ILE A 52 11.30 13.96 -13.10
C ILE A 52 12.29 14.76 -12.27
N THR A 53 11.78 15.42 -11.23
CA THR A 53 12.57 16.19 -10.23
C THR A 53 12.57 15.53 -8.87
N LYS A 54 11.55 14.70 -8.58
CA LYS A 54 11.45 13.89 -7.35
C LYS A 54 11.74 12.43 -7.70
N LYS A 55 13.03 12.09 -7.74
CA LYS A 55 13.49 10.75 -8.07
C LYS A 55 13.53 9.87 -6.83
N VAL A 56 13.12 8.61 -6.97
CA VAL A 56 13.17 7.59 -5.92
C VAL A 56 14.46 6.79 -6.03
N ASN A 57 15.26 6.77 -4.97
CA ASN A 57 16.49 5.98 -4.89
C ASN A 57 16.37 4.87 -3.85
N SER A 58 15.38 4.94 -2.95
CA SER A 58 15.15 3.94 -1.91
C SER A 58 13.66 3.66 -1.72
N LEU A 59 13.34 2.40 -1.44
CA LEU A 59 12.01 1.92 -1.08
C LEU A 59 12.12 1.03 0.16
N LEU A 60 11.55 1.49 1.28
CA LEU A 60 11.36 0.67 2.46
C LEU A 60 9.98 0.03 2.42
N ILE A 61 9.92 -1.29 2.50
CA ILE A 61 8.67 -2.05 2.62
C ILE A 61 8.54 -2.51 4.06
N VAL A 62 7.44 -2.16 4.72
CA VAL A 62 7.12 -2.62 6.08
C VAL A 62 5.87 -3.47 6.03
N LEU A 63 6.06 -4.78 6.18
CA LEU A 63 4.98 -5.76 6.11
C LEU A 63 4.60 -6.20 7.53
N ARG A 64 3.31 -6.06 7.88
CA ARG A 64 2.76 -6.59 9.13
C ARG A 64 2.29 -8.02 8.91
N MET A 65 2.72 -8.94 9.77
CA MET A 65 2.45 -10.35 9.64
C MET A 65 1.91 -10.95 10.95
N ASN A 66 0.84 -11.75 10.83
CA ASN A 66 0.39 -12.63 11.89
C ASN A 66 -0.21 -13.91 11.29
N THR A 67 0.49 -15.02 11.43
CA THR A 67 0.08 -16.29 10.84
C THR A 67 -0.83 -17.13 11.72
N ASN A 68 -1.12 -16.69 12.94
CA ASN A 68 -1.89 -17.45 13.94
C ASN A 68 -3.34 -16.97 14.06
N ILE A 69 -3.70 -15.82 13.48
CA ILE A 69 -5.06 -15.27 13.58
C ILE A 69 -5.99 -16.00 12.60
N GLU A 70 -7.11 -16.46 13.11
CA GLU A 70 -8.28 -16.78 12.30
C GLU A 70 -8.95 -15.49 11.81
N ILE A 71 -9.78 -15.55 10.78
CA ILE A 71 -10.35 -14.36 10.13
C ILE A 71 -10.98 -13.43 11.17
N TRP A 72 -10.69 -12.13 11.08
CA TRP A 72 -11.29 -11.07 11.90
C TRP A 72 -12.83 -11.01 11.75
N ASP A 73 -13.37 -11.28 10.58
CA ASP A 73 -14.80 -11.27 10.31
C ASP A 73 -15.37 -12.69 10.44
N GLN A 74 -16.03 -12.96 11.57
CA GLN A 74 -16.68 -14.24 11.84
C GLN A 74 -17.76 -14.64 10.82
N ASN A 75 -18.22 -13.70 9.99
CA ASN A 75 -19.24 -13.93 8.96
C ASN A 75 -18.67 -14.25 7.57
N ARG A 76 -17.34 -14.14 7.38
CA ARG A 76 -16.68 -14.41 6.10
C ARG A 76 -15.67 -15.53 6.22
N LYS A 77 -15.89 -16.60 5.46
CA LYS A 77 -14.90 -17.65 5.27
C LYS A 77 -13.80 -17.17 4.33
N ARG A 78 -12.56 -17.64 4.55
CA ARG A 78 -11.49 -17.44 3.57
C ARG A 78 -11.86 -18.08 2.24
N LEU A 79 -11.53 -17.41 1.14
CA LEU A 79 -11.94 -17.80 -0.21
C LEU A 79 -11.62 -19.26 -0.56
N PHE A 80 -10.50 -19.80 -0.05
CA PHE A 80 -10.00 -21.14 -0.39
C PHE A 80 -9.91 -22.09 0.82
N GLU A 81 -10.46 -21.74 1.96
CA GLU A 81 -10.45 -22.55 3.20
C GLU A 81 -9.06 -23.04 3.65
N TYR A 82 -7.98 -22.38 3.23
CA TYR A 82 -6.62 -22.69 3.68
C TYR A 82 -6.28 -22.00 5.00
N PRO A 83 -5.33 -22.55 5.79
CA PRO A 83 -4.84 -21.86 6.99
C PRO A 83 -4.14 -20.54 6.62
N LYS A 84 -4.16 -19.56 7.54
CA LYS A 84 -3.61 -18.19 7.32
C LYS A 84 -2.19 -18.21 6.76
N ILE A 85 -1.34 -19.12 7.21
CA ILE A 85 0.05 -19.25 6.72
C ILE A 85 0.15 -19.41 5.19
N GLU A 86 -0.83 -20.07 4.55
CA GLU A 86 -0.81 -20.23 3.08
C GLU A 86 -1.12 -18.92 2.35
N TYR A 87 -1.98 -18.07 2.93
CA TYR A 87 -2.22 -16.73 2.40
C TYR A 87 -1.00 -15.84 2.58
N THR A 88 -0.40 -15.84 3.78
CA THR A 88 0.84 -15.11 4.05
C THR A 88 1.97 -15.50 3.10
N LYS A 89 2.16 -16.80 2.83
CA LYS A 89 3.15 -17.28 1.87
C LYS A 89 2.88 -16.80 0.44
N ARG A 90 1.62 -16.79 0.01
CA ARG A 90 1.23 -16.31 -1.33
C ARG A 90 1.45 -14.80 -1.45
N SER A 91 1.03 -14.03 -0.44
CA SER A 91 1.28 -12.60 -0.34
C SER A 91 2.78 -12.31 -0.45
N LEU A 92 3.59 -12.94 0.38
CA LEU A 92 5.03 -12.74 0.41
C LEU A 92 5.73 -13.16 -0.91
N ASN A 93 5.33 -14.29 -1.51
CA ASN A 93 5.86 -14.70 -2.82
C ASN A 93 5.50 -13.70 -3.93
N SER A 94 4.29 -13.15 -3.91
CA SER A 94 3.88 -12.14 -4.90
C SER A 94 4.66 -10.84 -4.71
N LEU A 95 4.87 -10.42 -3.46
CA LEU A 95 5.69 -9.26 -3.12
C LEU A 95 7.14 -9.43 -3.59
N ILE A 96 7.77 -10.58 -3.31
CA ILE A 96 9.15 -10.87 -3.74
C ILE A 96 9.27 -10.81 -5.27
N ARG A 97 8.29 -11.34 -6.01
CA ARG A 97 8.28 -11.21 -7.49
C ARG A 97 8.22 -9.76 -7.93
N SER A 98 7.38 -8.96 -7.30
CA SER A 98 7.28 -7.53 -7.60
C SER A 98 8.56 -6.76 -7.26
N ILE A 99 9.24 -7.11 -6.14
CA ILE A 99 10.55 -6.56 -5.79
C ILE A 99 11.59 -6.90 -6.85
N ASN A 100 11.64 -8.15 -7.29
CA ASN A 100 12.58 -8.59 -8.32
C ASN A 100 12.31 -7.89 -9.66
N PHE A 101 11.05 -7.71 -10.04
CA PHE A 101 10.67 -6.96 -11.23
C PHE A 101 11.14 -5.51 -11.15
N LEU A 102 10.89 -4.83 -10.02
CA LEU A 102 11.37 -3.47 -9.78
C LEU A 102 12.89 -3.39 -9.88
N LYS A 103 13.63 -4.27 -9.18
CA LYS A 103 15.11 -4.28 -9.19
C LYS A 103 15.69 -4.54 -10.58
N ASN A 104 15.04 -5.37 -11.39
CA ASN A 104 15.46 -5.63 -12.78
C ASN A 104 15.33 -4.38 -13.67
N LYS A 105 14.28 -3.60 -13.46
CA LYS A 105 14.01 -2.39 -14.25
C LYS A 105 14.75 -1.16 -13.72
N TYR A 106 14.89 -1.07 -12.41
CA TYR A 106 15.57 0.02 -11.70
C TYR A 106 16.64 -0.52 -10.76
N PRO A 107 17.77 -0.99 -11.28
CA PRO A 107 18.82 -1.66 -10.48
C PRO A 107 19.48 -0.74 -9.44
N THR A 108 19.30 0.57 -9.57
CA THR A 108 19.87 1.57 -8.66
C THR A 108 19.00 1.85 -7.43
N ILE A 109 17.75 1.40 -7.43
CA ILE A 109 16.84 1.58 -6.29
C ILE A 109 17.23 0.60 -5.18
N ASN A 110 17.53 1.14 -4.00
CA ASN A 110 17.74 0.34 -2.81
C ASN A 110 16.38 -0.10 -2.23
N VAL A 111 16.12 -1.40 -2.21
CA VAL A 111 14.87 -1.96 -1.66
C VAL A 111 15.19 -2.75 -0.41
N LYS A 112 14.67 -2.32 0.72
CA LYS A 112 14.72 -3.03 2.02
C LYS A 112 13.31 -3.44 2.44
N THR A 113 13.17 -4.66 2.97
CA THR A 113 11.89 -5.14 3.51
C THR A 113 12.05 -5.53 4.98
N ILE A 114 11.17 -5.00 5.84
CA ILE A 114 11.08 -5.35 7.25
C ILE A 114 9.70 -5.96 7.50
N ILE A 115 9.69 -7.19 8.02
CA ILE A 115 8.48 -7.88 8.43
C ILE A 115 8.33 -7.73 9.95
N VAL A 116 7.24 -7.11 10.38
CA VAL A 116 6.85 -7.01 11.79
C VAL A 116 5.96 -8.21 12.10
N ASP A 117 6.51 -9.19 12.82
CA ASP A 117 5.81 -10.42 13.17
C ASP A 117 5.09 -10.31 14.51
N ASP A 118 3.80 -10.57 14.50
CA ASP A 118 2.95 -10.60 15.67
C ASP A 118 2.78 -12.05 16.19
N ASN A 119 3.82 -12.56 16.86
CA ASN A 119 3.81 -13.86 17.52
C ASN A 119 3.42 -15.07 16.66
N SER A 120 3.86 -15.12 15.42
CA SER A 120 3.71 -16.33 14.61
C SER A 120 4.40 -17.53 15.25
N SER A 121 3.84 -18.72 15.09
CA SER A 121 4.45 -19.94 15.61
C SER A 121 5.83 -20.20 15.01
N ILE A 122 6.71 -20.85 15.79
CA ILE A 122 8.07 -21.21 15.32
C ILE A 122 8.00 -22.05 14.03
N GLU A 123 6.99 -22.92 13.91
CA GLU A 123 6.79 -23.75 12.73
C GLU A 123 6.45 -22.88 11.51
N ASN A 124 5.53 -21.91 11.67
CA ASN A 124 5.14 -21.00 10.62
C ASN A 124 6.30 -20.07 10.22
N LEU A 125 7.06 -19.55 11.19
CA LEU A 125 8.26 -18.76 10.91
C LEU A 125 9.30 -19.55 10.10
N LYS A 126 9.48 -20.86 10.39
CA LYS A 126 10.35 -21.71 9.56
C LYS A 126 9.84 -21.83 8.12
N LYS A 127 8.51 -21.89 7.92
CA LYS A 127 7.90 -21.92 6.57
C LYS A 127 8.11 -20.59 5.84
N ILE A 128 7.93 -19.45 6.54
CA ILE A 128 8.18 -18.12 5.99
C ILE A 128 9.65 -17.93 5.62
N LYS A 129 10.58 -18.31 6.50
CA LYS A 129 12.03 -18.21 6.21
C LYS A 129 12.47 -19.01 4.98
N LYS A 130 11.77 -20.10 4.62
CA LYS A 130 12.02 -20.82 3.37
C LYS A 130 11.57 -20.06 2.12
N VAL A 131 10.61 -19.15 2.24
CA VAL A 131 10.17 -18.29 1.14
C VAL A 131 11.14 -17.12 0.94
N ILE A 132 11.73 -16.64 2.05
CA ILE A 132 12.67 -15.53 2.04
C ILE A 132 14.06 -16.05 1.70
N VAL A 133 14.48 -15.87 0.47
CA VAL A 133 15.83 -16.28 -0.01
C VAL A 133 16.83 -15.11 0.03
N SER A 134 16.31 -13.87 0.08
CA SER A 134 17.13 -12.65 0.02
C SER A 134 17.52 -12.14 1.42
N ASN A 135 18.75 -11.65 1.55
CA ASN A 135 19.22 -11.00 2.78
C ASN A 135 18.61 -9.59 3.00
N ASP A 136 17.89 -9.06 2.02
CA ASP A 136 17.26 -7.73 2.10
C ASP A 136 15.91 -7.76 2.84
N ILE A 137 15.50 -8.92 3.37
CA ILE A 137 14.26 -9.11 4.12
C ILE A 137 14.59 -9.50 5.56
N GLU A 138 14.23 -8.64 6.49
CA GLU A 138 14.42 -8.82 7.93
C GLU A 138 13.09 -9.13 8.61
N ILE A 139 13.08 -10.07 9.55
CA ILE A 139 11.90 -10.34 10.39
C ILE A 139 12.21 -9.87 11.81
N ILE A 140 11.38 -8.99 12.34
CA ILE A 140 11.46 -8.49 13.72
C ILE A 140 10.16 -8.81 14.46
N ASN A 141 10.26 -9.09 15.74
CA ASN A 141 9.09 -9.35 16.57
C ASN A 141 8.40 -8.06 17.00
N LEU A 142 7.08 -8.12 17.13
CA LEU A 142 6.30 -7.04 17.72
C LEU A 142 6.64 -6.91 19.21
N ASP A 143 7.06 -5.71 19.61
CA ASP A 143 7.31 -5.37 21.00
C ASP A 143 6.07 -4.78 21.67
N TYR A 144 5.26 -5.63 22.26
CA TYR A 144 4.05 -5.21 22.98
C TYR A 144 4.33 -4.31 24.18
N SER A 145 5.46 -4.50 24.86
CA SER A 145 5.78 -3.75 26.08
C SER A 145 5.96 -2.26 25.79
N LYS A 146 6.59 -1.96 24.67
CA LYS A 146 6.87 -0.60 24.22
C LYS A 146 5.62 0.24 23.95
N TYR A 147 4.52 -0.41 23.57
CA TYR A 147 3.29 0.28 23.14
C TYR A 147 2.17 0.28 24.19
N ARG A 148 2.38 -0.42 25.32
CA ARG A 148 1.34 -0.58 26.33
C ARG A 148 0.84 0.75 26.92
N GLU A 149 1.73 1.71 27.11
CA GLU A 149 1.38 3.03 27.64
C GLU A 149 0.81 3.97 26.56
N LYS A 150 1.17 3.76 25.29
CA LYS A 150 0.73 4.61 24.18
C LYS A 150 -0.67 4.26 23.68
N ILE A 151 -1.09 3.01 23.89
CA ILE A 151 -2.40 2.50 23.46
C ILE A 151 -3.28 2.42 24.71
N SER A 152 -4.02 3.50 24.98
CA SER A 152 -4.92 3.57 26.12
C SER A 152 -6.10 2.61 25.97
N GLU A 153 -6.36 1.83 27.02
CA GLU A 153 -7.60 1.11 27.33
C GLU A 153 -8.29 0.33 26.18
N GLN A 154 -7.54 -0.44 25.39
CA GLN A 154 -8.18 -1.38 24.49
C GLN A 154 -8.64 -2.61 25.28
N LYS A 155 -9.96 -2.82 25.31
CA LYS A 155 -10.61 -3.94 25.99
C LYS A 155 -10.30 -5.31 25.36
N ASN A 156 -9.82 -5.31 24.12
CA ASN A 156 -9.59 -6.50 23.31
C ASN A 156 -8.10 -6.63 22.97
N LYS A 157 -7.51 -7.80 23.28
CA LYS A 157 -6.11 -8.11 23.02
C LYS A 157 -5.75 -8.01 21.52
N GLU A 158 -6.67 -8.40 20.65
CA GLU A 158 -6.47 -8.37 19.20
C GLU A 158 -6.40 -6.94 18.67
N THR A 159 -7.29 -6.06 19.13
CA THR A 159 -7.25 -4.63 18.80
C THR A 159 -5.96 -3.98 19.28
N PHE A 160 -5.52 -4.32 20.50
CA PHE A 160 -4.24 -3.85 21.01
C PHE A 160 -3.07 -4.30 20.15
N ALA A 161 -3.02 -5.60 19.78
CA ALA A 161 -1.98 -6.17 18.94
C ALA A 161 -1.91 -5.49 17.56
N ASN A 162 -3.06 -5.26 16.94
CA ASN A 162 -3.16 -4.56 15.66
C ASN A 162 -2.63 -3.12 15.74
N LEU A 163 -3.05 -2.36 16.76
CA LEU A 163 -2.56 -0.98 16.96
C LEU A 163 -1.08 -0.93 17.29
N ALA A 164 -0.58 -1.85 18.12
CA ALA A 164 0.85 -1.93 18.46
C ALA A 164 1.70 -2.26 17.22
N SER A 165 1.25 -3.21 16.40
CA SER A 165 1.88 -3.57 15.13
C SER A 165 1.90 -2.38 14.15
N LEU A 166 0.81 -1.62 14.08
CA LEU A 166 0.72 -0.41 13.25
C LEU A 166 1.70 0.67 13.72
N LEU A 167 1.72 0.96 15.03
CA LEU A 167 2.64 1.95 15.61
C LEU A 167 4.10 1.56 15.40
N GLN A 168 4.45 0.27 15.63
CA GLN A 168 5.81 -0.21 15.37
C GLN A 168 6.20 -0.04 13.91
N SER A 169 5.28 -0.35 12.99
CA SER A 169 5.52 -0.16 11.56
C SER A 169 5.77 1.31 11.20
N PHE A 170 5.00 2.23 11.75
CA PHE A 170 5.22 3.67 11.52
C PHE A 170 6.53 4.16 12.14
N GLU A 171 6.90 3.68 13.34
CA GLU A 171 8.20 4.03 13.94
C GLU A 171 9.37 3.51 13.11
N ILE A 172 9.27 2.29 12.57
CA ILE A 172 10.27 1.74 11.64
C ILE A 172 10.35 2.61 10.39
N GLY A 173 9.21 2.92 9.77
CA GLY A 173 9.14 3.79 8.61
C GLY A 173 9.80 5.13 8.86
N LYS A 174 9.46 5.79 9.97
CA LYS A 174 10.04 7.09 10.37
C LYS A 174 11.55 7.04 10.59
N ASN A 175 12.07 5.95 11.17
CA ASN A 175 13.47 5.87 11.58
C ASN A 175 14.38 5.28 10.50
N THR A 176 13.83 4.54 9.55
CA THR A 176 14.60 3.75 8.57
C THR A 176 14.27 4.13 7.13
N GLY A 177 13.08 4.70 6.89
CA GLY A 177 12.65 5.12 5.55
C GLY A 177 13.42 6.35 5.09
N GLU A 178 13.72 6.40 3.80
CA GLU A 178 14.40 7.51 3.13
C GLU A 178 13.43 8.18 2.15
N ASP A 179 13.36 7.70 0.88
CA ASP A 179 12.53 8.33 -0.14
C ASP A 179 11.07 7.86 -0.09
N LEU A 180 10.84 6.54 -0.19
CA LEU A 180 9.49 5.97 -0.14
C LEU A 180 9.36 4.89 0.93
N ILE A 181 8.17 4.83 1.53
CA ILE A 181 7.81 3.78 2.48
C ILE A 181 6.49 3.16 2.02
N TYR A 182 6.47 1.84 1.89
CA TYR A 182 5.30 1.06 1.56
C TYR A 182 4.86 0.23 2.77
N PHE A 183 3.70 0.57 3.36
CA PHE A 183 3.09 -0.20 4.44
C PHE A 183 2.08 -1.19 3.87
N ILE A 184 2.17 -2.44 4.33
CA ILE A 184 1.36 -3.54 3.80
C ILE A 184 1.04 -4.58 4.87
N GLU A 185 -0.04 -5.32 4.68
CA GLU A 185 -0.43 -6.49 5.47
C GLU A 185 -0.15 -7.79 4.71
N ASP A 186 -0.15 -8.92 5.42
CA ASP A 186 0.28 -10.22 4.92
C ASP A 186 -0.81 -11.01 4.16
N ASP A 187 -1.85 -10.33 3.68
CA ASP A 187 -2.96 -10.91 2.91
C ASP A 187 -3.20 -10.23 1.55
N TYR A 188 -2.37 -9.25 1.18
CA TYR A 188 -2.41 -8.63 -0.13
C TYR A 188 -1.64 -9.43 -1.17
N LEU A 189 -2.20 -9.57 -2.37
CA LEU A 189 -1.50 -10.12 -3.54
C LEU A 189 -0.99 -8.97 -4.42
N HIS A 190 0.24 -9.10 -4.86
CA HIS A 190 0.92 -8.12 -5.71
C HIS A 190 0.99 -8.62 -7.14
N PHE A 191 0.55 -7.80 -8.09
CA PHE A 191 0.93 -7.99 -9.49
C PHE A 191 2.43 -7.76 -9.66
N GLU A 192 3.03 -8.46 -10.58
CA GLU A 192 4.48 -8.42 -10.77
C GLU A 192 5.02 -6.99 -11.03
N PRO A 193 4.41 -6.15 -11.91
CA PRO A 193 4.86 -4.77 -12.14
C PRO A 193 4.44 -3.75 -11.07
N MET A 194 3.68 -4.14 -10.05
CA MET A 194 3.01 -3.19 -9.15
C MET A 194 3.97 -2.21 -8.46
N LEU A 195 5.09 -2.69 -7.89
CA LEU A 195 6.05 -1.79 -7.23
C LEU A 195 6.73 -0.85 -8.23
N GLU A 196 6.99 -1.30 -9.45
CA GLU A 196 7.52 -0.46 -10.51
C GLU A 196 6.54 0.65 -10.89
N GLU A 197 5.28 0.29 -11.06
CA GLU A 197 4.23 1.25 -11.39
C GLU A 197 4.00 2.26 -10.26
N MET A 198 4.10 1.84 -8.99
CA MET A 198 4.04 2.74 -7.84
C MET A 198 5.18 3.77 -7.88
N VAL A 199 6.42 3.31 -8.06
CA VAL A 199 7.59 4.19 -8.12
C VAL A 199 7.45 5.17 -9.27
N ALA A 200 7.14 4.68 -10.49
CA ALA A 200 6.97 5.52 -11.67
C ALA A 200 5.83 6.55 -11.51
N SER A 201 4.72 6.13 -10.91
CA SER A 201 3.58 7.02 -10.64
C SER A 201 3.92 8.09 -9.61
N TYR A 202 4.62 7.72 -8.53
CA TYR A 202 5.07 8.68 -7.54
C TYR A 202 6.01 9.71 -8.16
N GLU A 203 7.08 9.27 -8.83
CA GLU A 203 8.04 10.17 -9.47
C GLU A 203 7.35 11.17 -10.40
N ARG A 204 6.43 10.67 -11.22
CA ARG A 204 5.68 11.48 -12.17
C ARG A 204 4.79 12.51 -11.47
N ILE A 205 3.90 12.05 -10.60
CA ILE A 205 2.88 12.92 -9.98
C ILE A 205 3.55 13.91 -9.04
N ALA A 206 4.43 13.44 -8.14
CA ALA A 206 5.13 14.29 -7.19
C ALA A 206 5.99 15.36 -7.89
N SER A 207 6.60 15.02 -9.05
CA SER A 207 7.36 15.99 -9.86
C SER A 207 6.44 17.02 -10.51
N GLN A 208 5.26 16.61 -11.02
CA GLN A 208 4.32 17.53 -11.64
C GLN A 208 3.78 18.56 -10.66
N ILE A 209 3.40 18.12 -9.46
CA ILE A 209 2.80 19.02 -8.45
C ILE A 209 3.83 19.62 -7.51
N ASN A 210 5.10 19.17 -7.61
CA ASN A 210 6.22 19.55 -6.74
C ASN A 210 5.92 19.35 -5.24
N LYS A 211 5.20 18.27 -4.89
CA LYS A 211 4.86 17.88 -3.52
C LYS A 211 5.06 16.38 -3.33
N ASP A 212 5.27 15.95 -2.09
CA ASP A 212 5.19 14.54 -1.75
C ASP A 212 3.73 14.12 -1.65
N ILE A 213 3.46 12.87 -2.02
CA ILE A 213 2.10 12.34 -2.10
C ILE A 213 1.98 11.02 -1.34
N PHE A 214 0.78 10.77 -0.84
CA PHE A 214 0.36 9.45 -0.41
C PHE A 214 -0.34 8.74 -1.56
N MET A 215 -0.05 7.45 -1.72
CA MET A 215 -0.70 6.62 -2.71
C MET A 215 -1.29 5.38 -2.06
N CYS A 216 -2.46 4.97 -2.51
CA CYS A 216 -3.09 3.72 -2.11
C CYS A 216 -3.29 2.87 -3.37
N PRO A 217 -2.32 2.00 -3.71
CA PRO A 217 -2.36 1.24 -4.95
C PRO A 217 -3.20 -0.04 -4.83
N SER A 218 -4.33 0.04 -4.16
CA SER A 218 -5.23 -1.09 -3.98
C SER A 218 -6.32 -1.07 -5.04
N ASP A 219 -6.61 -2.24 -5.58
CA ASP A 219 -7.75 -2.48 -6.45
C ASP A 219 -8.78 -3.27 -5.64
N TYR A 220 -9.74 -2.56 -5.07
CA TYR A 220 -10.88 -3.17 -4.40
C TYR A 220 -12.04 -3.25 -5.38
N PRO A 221 -12.53 -4.43 -5.72
CA PRO A 221 -13.79 -4.55 -6.44
C PRO A 221 -14.93 -4.06 -5.52
N TYR A 222 -15.52 -2.96 -5.90
CA TYR A 222 -16.72 -2.41 -5.25
C TYR A 222 -17.97 -3.14 -5.71
#